data_d5c97958dee9cea9352ebdf4ac28f46b
#
_entry.id   d5c97958dee9cea9352ebdf4ac28f46b
#
_cell.length_a   1.000
_cell.length_b   1.000
_cell.length_c   1.000
_cell.angle_alpha   90.00
_cell.angle_beta   90.00
_cell.angle_gamma   90.00
#
_symmetry.space_group_name_H-M   'P 1'
#
loop_
_entity.id
_entity.type
_entity.pdbx_description
1 polymer ?
#
loop_
_entity_poly.entity_id
_entity_poly.type
_entity_poly.pdbx_seq_one_letter_code
_entity_poly.pdbx_strand_id
1 'polypeptide(L)'
;MADSSFDVVSKIDRMELDNAINQAVREIDTRFDFKNTGAKIELSGDSIKIEADTEERAKAALDVVKDKMVKRSISLKHLDASEPQLSGKIYKIACSLKEGISTENAKKIAKYLKDEGPKSIKTQIQGDELRVSSKSRDDLQDAIAMIKAGPFDFATQFTNYRWRLIIWALAAKDRLASSLASLHMSCGVYFPCIGR
;
A
#
# COMPACT_ATOMS: atom_id res chain seq x y z
N MET A 1 17.36 -15.41 -24.10
CA MET A 1 17.07 -15.57 -22.65
C MET A 1 15.86 -14.72 -22.35
N ALA A 2 14.88 -15.22 -21.58
CA ALA A 2 13.73 -14.40 -21.21
C ALA A 2 14.18 -13.32 -20.21
N ASP A 3 13.90 -12.06 -20.50
CA ASP A 3 14.20 -10.95 -19.61
C ASP A 3 13.32 -11.07 -18.33
N SER A 4 13.90 -10.75 -17.17
CA SER A 4 13.14 -10.62 -15.93
C SER A 4 12.31 -9.33 -15.99
N SER A 5 11.12 -9.32 -15.41
CA SER A 5 10.26 -8.14 -15.42
C SER A 5 9.36 -8.08 -14.20
N PHE A 6 8.89 -6.86 -13.90
CA PHE A 6 7.79 -6.59 -12.99
C PHE A 6 6.91 -5.49 -13.58
N ASP A 7 5.69 -5.41 -13.09
CA ASP A 7 4.76 -4.37 -13.50
C ASP A 7 4.53 -3.41 -12.32
N VAL A 8 4.62 -2.12 -12.59
CA VAL A 8 4.25 -1.04 -11.66
C VAL A 8 2.79 -0.71 -11.90
N VAL A 9 2.00 -0.78 -10.85
CA VAL A 9 0.56 -0.53 -10.88
C VAL A 9 0.16 0.42 -9.74
N SER A 10 -1.03 0.99 -9.84
CA SER A 10 -1.65 1.79 -8.79
C SER A 10 -3.09 1.30 -8.63
N LYS A 11 -3.29 0.26 -7.82
CA LYS A 11 -4.59 -0.37 -7.61
C LYS A 11 -5.02 -0.25 -6.15
N ILE A 12 -6.32 -0.12 -5.91
CA ILE A 12 -6.91 -0.15 -4.58
C ILE A 12 -7.55 -1.53 -4.38
N ASP A 13 -7.26 -2.17 -3.26
CA ASP A 13 -8.02 -3.35 -2.85
C ASP A 13 -9.39 -2.90 -2.35
N ARG A 14 -10.42 -3.19 -3.15
CA ARG A 14 -11.80 -2.77 -2.86
C ARG A 14 -12.33 -3.40 -1.58
N MET A 15 -11.97 -4.63 -1.27
CA MET A 15 -12.39 -5.30 -0.04
C MET A 15 -11.78 -4.63 1.19
N GLU A 16 -10.50 -4.29 1.13
CA GLU A 16 -9.84 -3.58 2.23
C GLU A 16 -10.34 -2.14 2.37
N LEU A 17 -10.70 -1.49 1.27
CA LEU A 17 -11.33 -0.18 1.29
C LEU A 17 -12.71 -0.24 1.97
N ASP A 18 -13.57 -1.19 1.59
CA ASP A 18 -14.87 -1.40 2.23
C ASP A 18 -14.73 -1.68 3.72
N ASN A 19 -13.76 -2.50 4.10
CA ASN A 19 -13.44 -2.78 5.49
C ASN A 19 -13.00 -1.52 6.25
N ALA A 20 -12.16 -0.67 5.64
CA ALA A 20 -11.71 0.58 6.23
C ALA A 20 -12.89 1.53 6.46
N ILE A 21 -13.75 1.72 5.46
CA ILE A 21 -14.93 2.58 5.56
C ILE A 21 -15.90 2.07 6.61
N ASN A 22 -16.22 0.78 6.63
CA ASN A 22 -17.10 0.19 7.63
C ASN A 22 -16.55 0.37 9.06
N GLN A 23 -15.23 0.30 9.24
CA GLN A 23 -14.61 0.60 10.54
C GLN A 23 -14.67 2.09 10.88
N ALA A 24 -14.52 2.98 9.91
CA ALA A 24 -14.65 4.42 10.12
C ALA A 24 -16.08 4.79 10.53
N VAL A 25 -17.10 4.24 9.87
CA VAL A 25 -18.51 4.43 10.23
C VAL A 25 -18.77 4.01 11.67
N ARG A 26 -18.35 2.79 12.06
CA ARG A 26 -18.53 2.29 13.43
C ARG A 26 -17.82 3.17 14.47
N GLU A 27 -16.65 3.69 14.13
CA GLU A 27 -15.92 4.59 15.03
C GLU A 27 -16.68 5.92 15.22
N ILE A 28 -17.18 6.51 14.15
CA ILE A 28 -17.98 7.75 14.20
C ILE A 28 -19.26 7.54 15.02
N ASP A 29 -19.94 6.41 14.84
CA ASP A 29 -21.17 6.09 15.61
C ASP A 29 -20.90 5.96 17.11
N THR A 30 -19.72 5.53 17.51
CA THR A 30 -19.34 5.30 18.91
C THR A 30 -18.70 6.51 19.57
N ARG A 31 -18.06 7.39 18.81
CA ARG A 31 -17.36 8.57 19.36
C ARG A 31 -18.35 9.62 19.87
N PHE A 32 -18.07 10.12 21.06
CA PHE A 32 -18.94 11.11 21.73
C PHE A 32 -19.07 12.42 20.96
N ASP A 33 -18.00 12.87 20.29
CA ASP A 33 -17.94 14.11 19.51
C ASP A 33 -18.83 14.10 18.25
N PHE A 34 -19.21 12.90 17.77
CA PHE A 34 -20.12 12.72 16.63
C PHE A 34 -21.55 12.34 17.05
N LYS A 35 -21.79 12.15 18.34
CA LYS A 35 -23.11 11.76 18.82
C LYS A 35 -24.15 12.87 18.59
N ASN A 36 -25.27 12.55 17.96
CA ASN A 36 -26.36 13.46 17.60
C ASN A 36 -25.99 14.57 16.59
N THR A 37 -24.90 14.41 15.81
CA THR A 37 -24.46 15.42 14.86
C THR A 37 -24.90 15.11 13.43
N GLY A 38 -25.50 13.94 13.18
CA GLY A 38 -25.89 13.50 11.84
C GLY A 38 -24.70 13.23 10.92
N ALA A 39 -23.48 13.05 11.48
CA ALA A 39 -22.30 12.71 10.67
C ALA A 39 -22.48 11.36 9.99
N LYS A 40 -22.22 11.30 8.68
CA LYS A 40 -22.33 10.09 7.86
C LYS A 40 -21.15 9.95 6.93
N ILE A 41 -20.74 8.71 6.71
CA ILE A 41 -19.77 8.35 5.67
C ILE A 41 -20.44 7.34 4.76
N GLU A 42 -20.43 7.60 3.47
CA GLU A 42 -21.00 6.74 2.47
C GLU A 42 -19.97 6.48 1.36
N LEU A 43 -19.77 5.21 1.00
CA LEU A 43 -18.99 4.83 -0.18
C LEU A 43 -19.93 4.66 -1.37
N SER A 44 -19.68 5.40 -2.44
CA SER A 44 -20.47 5.34 -3.67
C SER A 44 -19.55 5.10 -4.87
N GLY A 45 -19.30 3.84 -5.19
CA GLY A 45 -18.39 3.46 -6.27
C GLY A 45 -16.96 3.95 -6.00
N ASP A 46 -16.50 4.93 -6.78
CA ASP A 46 -15.14 5.49 -6.69
C ASP A 46 -15.11 6.81 -5.88
N SER A 47 -16.16 7.10 -5.13
CA SER A 47 -16.21 8.30 -4.30
C SER A 47 -16.68 8.00 -2.89
N ILE A 48 -16.05 8.65 -1.92
CA ILE A 48 -16.44 8.62 -0.51
C ILE A 48 -17.09 9.96 -0.20
N LYS A 49 -18.31 9.93 0.28
CA LYS A 49 -19.07 11.11 0.70
C LYS A 49 -19.08 11.18 2.22
N ILE A 50 -18.68 12.31 2.76
CA ILE A 50 -18.69 12.59 4.19
C ILE A 50 -19.63 13.77 4.42
N GLU A 51 -20.58 13.61 5.32
CA GLU A 51 -21.54 14.66 5.70
C GLU A 51 -21.43 14.90 7.19
N ALA A 52 -21.47 16.17 7.61
CA ALA A 52 -21.51 16.57 9.02
C ALA A 52 -22.21 17.93 9.19
N ASP A 53 -22.61 18.25 10.42
CA ASP A 53 -23.26 19.52 10.75
C ASP A 53 -22.29 20.71 10.79
N THR A 54 -21.00 20.48 11.04
CA THR A 54 -19.95 21.49 11.08
C THR A 54 -18.75 21.11 10.22
N GLU A 55 -18.02 22.11 9.75
CA GLU A 55 -16.81 21.92 8.96
C GLU A 55 -15.73 21.13 9.72
N GLU A 56 -15.54 21.47 11.00
CA GLU A 56 -14.54 20.81 11.84
C GLU A 56 -14.85 19.32 12.02
N ARG A 57 -16.13 18.96 12.19
CA ARG A 57 -16.54 17.55 12.29
C ARG A 57 -16.41 16.82 10.97
N ALA A 58 -16.69 17.50 9.84
CA ALA A 58 -16.45 16.90 8.52
C ALA A 58 -14.96 16.58 8.30
N LYS A 59 -14.06 17.49 8.70
CA LYS A 59 -12.60 17.26 8.67
C LYS A 59 -12.18 16.15 9.63
N ALA A 60 -12.70 16.14 10.85
CA ALA A 60 -12.42 15.08 11.82
C ALA A 60 -12.89 13.70 11.33
N ALA A 61 -14.05 13.62 10.67
CA ALA A 61 -14.53 12.39 10.05
C ALA A 61 -13.62 11.93 8.89
N LEU A 62 -13.13 12.87 8.08
CA LEU A 62 -12.15 12.58 7.03
C LEU A 62 -10.84 12.01 7.61
N ASP A 63 -10.37 12.56 8.72
CA ASP A 63 -9.14 12.07 9.37
C ASP A 63 -9.34 10.66 9.92
N VAL A 64 -10.52 10.33 10.47
CA VAL A 64 -10.85 8.95 10.87
C VAL A 64 -10.78 8.00 9.65
N VAL A 65 -11.33 8.41 8.50
CA VAL A 65 -11.24 7.61 7.25
C VAL A 65 -9.79 7.38 6.85
N LYS A 66 -8.96 8.44 6.83
CA LYS A 66 -7.53 8.34 6.50
C LYS A 66 -6.80 7.37 7.43
N ASP A 67 -7.05 7.45 8.73
CA ASP A 67 -6.46 6.55 9.73
C ASP A 67 -6.82 5.08 9.49
N LYS A 68 -8.09 4.79 9.13
CA LYS A 68 -8.51 3.43 8.82
C LYS A 68 -7.91 2.92 7.52
N MET A 69 -7.78 3.77 6.49
CA MET A 69 -7.11 3.42 5.25
C MET A 69 -5.64 3.05 5.49
N VAL A 70 -4.91 3.85 6.27
CA VAL A 70 -3.51 3.56 6.63
C VAL A 70 -3.39 2.24 7.40
N LYS A 71 -4.27 1.99 8.38
CA LYS A 71 -4.31 0.73 9.14
C LYS A 71 -4.57 -0.50 8.26
N ARG A 72 -5.20 -0.30 7.11
CA ARG A 72 -5.46 -1.34 6.10
C ARG A 72 -4.43 -1.35 4.96
N SER A 73 -3.31 -0.66 5.15
CA SER A 73 -2.23 -0.57 4.16
C SER A 73 -2.64 0.05 2.82
N ILE A 74 -3.71 0.85 2.82
CA ILE A 74 -4.12 1.63 1.65
C ILE A 74 -3.40 2.98 1.70
N SER A 75 -2.70 3.31 0.62
CA SER A 75 -1.98 4.59 0.53
C SER A 75 -2.94 5.76 0.44
N LEU A 76 -2.69 6.80 1.24
CA LEU A 76 -3.47 8.05 1.19
C LEU A 76 -3.33 8.79 -0.14
N LYS A 77 -2.34 8.46 -0.96
CA LYS A 77 -2.16 9.03 -2.30
C LYS A 77 -3.26 8.62 -3.29
N HIS A 78 -4.05 7.61 -2.96
CA HIS A 78 -5.25 7.25 -3.72
C HIS A 78 -6.45 8.16 -3.41
N LEU A 79 -6.43 8.85 -2.26
CA LEU A 79 -7.54 9.65 -1.79
C LEU A 79 -7.34 11.13 -2.17
N ASP A 80 -8.23 11.65 -3.00
CA ASP A 80 -8.30 13.08 -3.33
C ASP A 80 -9.55 13.68 -2.67
N ALA A 81 -9.34 14.36 -1.55
CA ALA A 81 -10.42 14.96 -0.78
C ALA A 81 -10.64 16.40 -1.23
N SER A 82 -11.89 16.74 -1.57
CA SER A 82 -12.29 18.13 -1.82
C SER A 82 -12.37 18.92 -0.51
N GLU A 83 -12.35 20.24 -0.63
CA GLU A 83 -12.64 21.10 0.51
C GLU A 83 -14.09 20.94 0.97
N PRO A 84 -14.37 21.14 2.28
CA PRO A 84 -15.73 21.09 2.81
C PRO A 84 -16.62 22.13 2.14
N GLN A 85 -17.72 21.67 1.56
CA GLN A 85 -18.70 22.54 0.93
C GLN A 85 -19.99 22.58 1.74
N LEU A 86 -20.49 23.78 2.00
CA LEU A 86 -21.77 23.96 2.68
C LEU A 86 -22.92 23.66 1.70
N SER A 87 -23.73 22.66 2.04
CA SER A 87 -24.94 22.29 1.30
C SER A 87 -26.16 22.39 2.21
N GLY A 88 -26.82 23.57 2.21
CA GLY A 88 -27.89 23.85 3.12
C GLY A 88 -27.42 24.07 4.56
N LYS A 89 -27.71 23.11 5.45
CA LYS A 89 -27.28 23.12 6.85
C LYS A 89 -26.18 22.10 7.16
N ILE A 90 -25.67 21.42 6.14
CA ILE A 90 -24.73 20.30 6.29
C ILE A 90 -23.49 20.60 5.47
N TYR A 91 -22.34 20.31 6.04
CA TYR A 91 -21.06 20.33 5.32
C TYR A 91 -20.81 18.97 4.66
N LYS A 92 -20.43 19.00 3.39
CA LYS A 92 -20.14 17.82 2.60
C LYS A 92 -18.70 17.85 2.10
N ILE A 93 -18.01 16.73 2.24
CA ILE A 93 -16.71 16.49 1.63
C ILE A 93 -16.89 15.34 0.65
N ALA A 94 -16.54 15.58 -0.62
CA ALA A 94 -16.46 14.54 -1.62
C ALA A 94 -15.00 14.13 -1.79
N CYS A 95 -14.70 12.86 -1.54
CA CYS A 95 -13.37 12.32 -1.77
C CYS A 95 -13.43 11.41 -2.99
N SER A 96 -12.61 11.67 -4.00
CA SER A 96 -12.46 10.79 -5.15
C SER A 96 -11.31 9.81 -4.94
N LEU A 97 -11.51 8.58 -5.39
CA LEU A 97 -10.49 7.54 -5.38
C LEU A 97 -9.79 7.51 -6.73
N LYS A 98 -8.48 7.71 -6.72
CA LYS A 98 -7.66 7.67 -7.93
C LYS A 98 -7.02 6.29 -8.05
N GLU A 99 -7.34 5.59 -9.11
CA GLU A 99 -6.74 4.32 -9.48
C GLU A 99 -6.05 4.41 -10.83
N GLY A 100 -5.12 3.49 -11.05
CA GLY A 100 -4.35 3.43 -12.28
C GLY A 100 -3.19 4.43 -12.32
N ILE A 101 -2.27 4.21 -13.22
CA ILE A 101 -1.16 5.13 -13.51
C ILE A 101 -1.48 5.86 -14.80
N SER A 102 -1.69 7.17 -14.74
CA SER A 102 -1.89 7.95 -15.96
C SER A 102 -0.66 7.84 -16.89
N THR A 103 -0.88 7.98 -18.19
CA THR A 103 0.20 7.92 -19.18
C THR A 103 1.30 8.97 -18.92
N GLU A 104 0.94 10.10 -18.32
CA GLU A 104 1.88 11.15 -17.92
C GLU A 104 2.75 10.69 -16.75
N ASN A 105 2.15 10.08 -15.73
CA ASN A 105 2.84 9.54 -14.58
C ASN A 105 3.73 8.35 -14.96
N ALA A 106 3.26 7.49 -15.86
CA ALA A 106 4.07 6.40 -16.41
C ALA A 106 5.31 6.95 -17.17
N LYS A 107 5.15 8.04 -17.94
CA LYS A 107 6.28 8.72 -18.60
C LYS A 107 7.25 9.35 -17.58
N LYS A 108 6.76 9.91 -16.47
CA LYS A 108 7.62 10.45 -15.41
C LYS A 108 8.47 9.34 -14.77
N ILE A 109 7.88 8.17 -14.44
CA ILE A 109 8.63 7.02 -13.93
C ILE A 109 9.65 6.54 -14.96
N ALA A 110 9.23 6.38 -16.23
CA ALA A 110 10.10 5.90 -17.29
C ALA A 110 11.30 6.84 -17.52
N LYS A 111 11.06 8.15 -17.46
CA LYS A 111 12.13 9.16 -17.56
C LYS A 111 13.07 9.08 -16.35
N TYR A 112 12.52 9.02 -15.13
CA TYR A 112 13.30 8.92 -13.90
C TYR A 112 14.22 7.69 -13.91
N LEU A 113 13.68 6.51 -14.30
CA LEU A 113 14.47 5.29 -14.43
C LEU A 113 15.54 5.36 -15.53
N LYS A 114 15.29 6.12 -16.60
CA LYS A 114 16.25 6.30 -17.69
C LYS A 114 17.39 7.26 -17.30
N ASP A 115 17.08 8.29 -16.52
CA ASP A 115 18.04 9.35 -16.17
C ASP A 115 18.92 8.92 -14.98
N GLU A 116 18.35 8.26 -13.97
CA GLU A 116 19.03 7.88 -12.73
C GLU A 116 19.26 6.38 -12.57
N GLY A 117 18.55 5.55 -13.34
CA GLY A 117 18.59 4.11 -13.22
C GLY A 117 19.66 3.42 -14.05
N PRO A 118 19.81 2.09 -13.85
CA PRO A 118 20.73 1.28 -14.66
C PRO A 118 20.35 1.30 -16.14
N LYS A 119 21.35 1.41 -17.01
CA LYS A 119 21.17 1.50 -18.48
C LYS A 119 20.53 0.26 -19.12
N SER A 120 20.51 -0.86 -18.40
CA SER A 120 19.94 -2.14 -18.86
C SER A 120 18.42 -2.20 -18.77
N ILE A 121 17.77 -1.22 -18.10
CA ILE A 121 16.34 -1.20 -17.84
C ILE A 121 15.60 -0.75 -19.11
N LYS A 122 14.57 -1.53 -19.45
CA LYS A 122 13.59 -1.18 -20.48
C LYS A 122 12.25 -0.96 -19.83
N THR A 123 11.60 0.14 -20.17
CA THR A 123 10.27 0.48 -19.69
C THR A 123 9.27 0.44 -20.84
N GLN A 124 8.10 -0.16 -20.61
CA GLN A 124 7.03 -0.25 -21.60
C GLN A 124 5.69 0.08 -20.92
N ILE A 125 5.00 1.09 -21.43
CA ILE A 125 3.69 1.49 -20.92
C ILE A 125 2.64 0.55 -21.51
N GLN A 126 1.81 -0.06 -20.65
CA GLN A 126 0.73 -0.97 -21.03
C GLN A 126 -0.58 -0.51 -20.39
N GLY A 127 -1.29 0.42 -21.05
CA GLY A 127 -2.51 1.01 -20.48
C GLY A 127 -2.23 1.73 -19.16
N ASP A 128 -2.83 1.25 -18.07
CA ASP A 128 -2.70 1.81 -16.72
C ASP A 128 -1.55 1.21 -15.90
N GLU A 129 -0.69 0.42 -16.53
CA GLU A 129 0.43 -0.28 -15.92
C GLU A 129 1.74 0.06 -16.65
N LEU A 130 2.85 0.09 -15.91
CA LEU A 130 4.18 0.27 -16.48
C LEU A 130 4.98 -1.02 -16.28
N ARG A 131 5.31 -1.69 -17.37
CA ARG A 131 6.21 -2.84 -17.36
C ARG A 131 7.65 -2.40 -17.36
N VAL A 132 8.41 -2.91 -16.41
CA VAL A 132 9.86 -2.70 -16.28
C VAL A 132 10.54 -4.03 -16.48
N SER A 133 11.49 -4.11 -17.41
CA SER A 133 12.24 -5.33 -17.72
C SER A 133 13.74 -5.06 -17.77
N SER A 134 14.51 -6.03 -17.32
CA SER A 134 15.97 -6.03 -17.41
C SER A 134 16.52 -7.46 -17.56
N LYS A 135 17.75 -7.56 -18.03
CA LYS A 135 18.51 -8.82 -18.05
C LYS A 135 19.05 -9.18 -16.65
N SER A 136 19.39 -8.15 -15.84
CA SER A 136 19.87 -8.31 -14.47
C SER A 136 18.71 -8.19 -13.48
N ARG A 137 18.73 -9.02 -12.44
CA ARG A 137 17.78 -8.94 -11.32
C ARG A 137 18.13 -7.82 -10.35
N ASP A 138 19.42 -7.60 -10.16
CA ASP A 138 19.92 -6.58 -9.24
C ASP A 138 19.47 -5.19 -9.74
N ASP A 139 19.58 -4.95 -11.06
CA ASP A 139 19.08 -3.72 -11.68
C ASP A 139 17.57 -3.53 -11.47
N LEU A 140 16.77 -4.62 -11.46
CA LEU A 140 15.34 -4.54 -11.18
C LEU A 140 15.05 -4.24 -9.71
N GLN A 141 15.85 -4.74 -8.78
CA GLN A 141 15.73 -4.42 -7.35
C GLN A 141 16.10 -2.96 -7.09
N ASP A 142 17.17 -2.48 -7.72
CA ASP A 142 17.56 -1.08 -7.66
C ASP A 142 16.45 -0.18 -8.24
N ALA A 143 15.85 -0.57 -9.36
CA ALA A 143 14.70 0.14 -9.93
C ALA A 143 13.52 0.21 -8.98
N ILE A 144 13.19 -0.88 -8.27
CA ILE A 144 12.11 -0.89 -7.26
C ILE A 144 12.44 0.05 -6.10
N ALA A 145 13.68 0.01 -5.60
CA ALA A 145 14.12 0.89 -4.53
C ALA A 145 14.06 2.37 -4.94
N MET A 146 14.51 2.68 -6.16
CA MET A 146 14.45 4.02 -6.73
C MET A 146 13.02 4.52 -6.90
N ILE A 147 12.09 3.70 -7.43
CA ILE A 147 10.68 4.09 -7.59
C ILE A 147 10.03 4.31 -6.23
N LYS A 148 10.34 3.49 -5.21
CA LYS A 148 9.82 3.69 -3.83
C LYS A 148 10.33 4.97 -3.19
N ALA A 149 11.58 5.32 -3.42
CA ALA A 149 12.21 6.54 -2.90
C ALA A 149 11.88 7.78 -3.75
N GLY A 150 11.39 7.60 -4.96
CA GLY A 150 11.15 8.69 -5.90
C GLY A 150 10.03 9.65 -5.46
N PRO A 151 10.11 10.92 -5.87
CA PRO A 151 9.15 11.96 -5.51
C PRO A 151 7.88 11.87 -6.37
N PHE A 152 7.14 10.77 -6.25
CA PHE A 152 5.90 10.56 -6.99
C PHE A 152 4.68 10.88 -6.14
N ASP A 153 3.73 11.65 -6.68
CA ASP A 153 2.50 12.07 -6.00
C ASP A 153 1.38 11.00 -6.00
N PHE A 154 1.65 9.83 -6.56
CA PHE A 154 0.70 8.72 -6.65
C PHE A 154 1.25 7.46 -5.98
N ALA A 155 0.35 6.55 -5.62
CA ALA A 155 0.75 5.29 -5.02
C ALA A 155 1.33 4.35 -6.06
N THR A 156 2.45 3.73 -5.74
CA THR A 156 3.10 2.73 -6.59
C THR A 156 3.07 1.37 -5.90
N GLN A 157 2.63 0.36 -6.62
CA GLN A 157 2.65 -1.03 -6.20
C GLN A 157 3.36 -1.84 -7.28
N PHE A 158 3.96 -2.93 -6.87
CA PHE A 158 4.73 -3.80 -7.75
C PHE A 158 4.08 -5.15 -7.81
N THR A 159 3.77 -5.60 -9.02
CA THR A 159 3.08 -6.86 -9.25
C THR A 159 3.72 -7.64 -10.39
N ASN A 160 3.23 -8.86 -10.65
CA ASN A 160 3.62 -9.67 -11.80
C ASN A 160 5.14 -9.87 -11.92
N TYR A 161 5.80 -10.16 -10.80
CA TYR A 161 7.23 -10.48 -10.80
C TYR A 161 7.51 -11.75 -11.62
N ARG A 162 8.09 -11.59 -12.79
CA ARG A 162 8.53 -12.70 -13.64
C ARG A 162 10.02 -12.96 -13.42
N TRP A 163 10.35 -13.55 -12.27
CA TRP A 163 11.71 -13.93 -11.92
C TRP A 163 11.80 -15.44 -11.98
N ARG A 164 12.62 -15.97 -12.86
CA ARG A 164 12.89 -17.42 -12.89
C ARG A 164 13.53 -17.83 -11.56
N LEU A 165 12.78 -18.54 -10.73
CA LEU A 165 13.25 -19.46 -9.67
C LEU A 165 14.16 -18.90 -8.56
N ILE A 166 13.70 -18.02 -7.66
CA ILE A 166 14.33 -17.88 -6.32
C ILE A 166 13.32 -17.66 -5.18
N ILE A 167 12.02 -17.76 -5.40
CA ILE A 167 11.06 -17.73 -4.26
C ILE A 167 11.31 -18.91 -3.31
N TRP A 168 11.86 -20.02 -3.78
CA TRP A 168 12.21 -21.19 -2.96
C TRP A 168 13.47 -21.01 -2.11
N ALA A 169 14.44 -20.19 -2.52
CA ALA A 169 15.71 -20.05 -1.79
C ALA A 169 15.59 -19.13 -0.57
N LEU A 170 14.76 -18.07 -0.62
CA LEU A 170 14.50 -17.20 0.52
C LEU A 170 13.61 -17.89 1.56
N ALA A 171 12.56 -18.60 1.14
CA ALA A 171 11.72 -19.37 2.05
C ALA A 171 12.44 -20.62 2.63
N ALA A 172 13.46 -21.14 1.96
CA ALA A 172 14.31 -22.21 2.48
C ALA A 172 15.35 -21.68 3.48
N LYS A 173 15.85 -20.46 3.31
CA LYS A 173 16.80 -19.83 4.24
C LYS A 173 16.15 -19.50 5.58
N ASP A 174 14.91 -19.04 5.58
CA ASP A 174 14.16 -18.77 6.82
C ASP A 174 13.75 -20.08 7.53
N ARG A 175 13.48 -21.15 6.79
CA ARG A 175 13.21 -22.47 7.37
C ARG A 175 14.45 -23.18 7.94
N LEU A 176 15.61 -22.97 7.34
CA LEU A 176 16.88 -23.50 7.88
C LEU A 176 17.33 -22.73 9.12
N ALA A 177 17.12 -21.43 9.18
CA ALA A 177 17.42 -20.62 10.36
C ALA A 177 16.55 -21.00 11.57
N SER A 178 15.28 -21.29 11.35
CA SER A 178 14.37 -21.75 12.42
C SER A 178 14.62 -23.19 12.87
N SER A 179 15.13 -24.06 11.97
CA SER A 179 15.49 -25.44 12.30
C SER A 179 16.79 -25.56 13.11
N LEU A 180 17.74 -24.66 12.89
CA LEU A 180 18.99 -24.62 13.67
C LEU A 180 18.80 -24.03 15.07
N ALA A 181 17.83 -23.16 15.27
CA ALA A 181 17.48 -22.62 16.58
C ALA A 181 16.80 -23.67 17.48
N SER A 182 16.13 -24.68 16.89
CA SER A 182 15.45 -25.75 17.62
C SER A 182 16.39 -26.88 18.07
N LEU A 183 17.58 -27.01 17.48
CA LEU A 183 18.54 -28.09 17.78
C LEU A 183 19.53 -27.72 18.91
N HIS A 184 19.52 -26.50 19.43
CA HIS A 184 20.45 -26.06 20.46
C HIS A 184 19.90 -26.11 21.89
N MET A 185 18.68 -26.62 22.09
CA MET A 185 18.05 -26.75 23.43
C MET A 185 17.83 -28.19 23.91
N SER A 186 18.48 -29.19 23.33
CA SER A 186 18.32 -30.57 23.78
C SER A 186 19.65 -31.33 23.88
N CYS A 187 20.59 -30.79 24.65
CA CYS A 187 21.73 -31.58 25.12
C CYS A 187 22.05 -31.20 26.57
N GLY A 188 21.10 -31.50 27.44
CA GLY A 188 21.34 -31.53 28.89
C GLY A 188 22.07 -32.81 29.22
N VAL A 189 23.39 -32.75 29.31
CA VAL A 189 24.22 -33.86 29.82
C VAL A 189 24.05 -33.94 31.34
N TYR A 190 23.32 -34.93 31.76
CA TYR A 190 23.24 -35.37 33.15
C TYR A 190 24.56 -36.05 33.53
N PHE A 191 25.34 -35.45 34.42
CA PHE A 191 26.46 -36.10 35.07
C PHE A 191 25.96 -36.66 36.43
N PRO A 192 26.08 -37.96 36.69
CA PRO A 192 25.80 -38.49 38.02
C PRO A 192 27.04 -38.31 38.93
N CYS A 193 26.85 -37.65 40.06
CA CYS A 193 27.76 -37.71 41.19
C CYS A 193 27.87 -39.16 41.71
N ILE A 194 29.08 -39.75 41.66
CA ILE A 194 29.47 -40.87 42.49
C ILE A 194 30.37 -40.35 43.60
N GLY A 195 29.94 -40.60 44.84
CA GLY A 195 30.63 -40.16 46.05
C GLY A 195 31.88 -40.96 46.42
N ARG A 196 32.67 -40.31 47.15
CA ARG A 196 33.35 -40.81 48.37
C ARG A 196 33.83 -39.65 49.15
#